data_dbea18eea0f9bc3c34a3ca042fcc4cc4
#
_entry.id   dbea18eea0f9bc3c34a3ca042fcc4cc4
#
_cell.length_a   1.000
_cell.length_b   1.000
_cell.length_c   1.000
_cell.angle_alpha   90.00
_cell.angle_beta   90.00
_cell.angle_gamma   90.00
#
_symmetry.space_group_name_H-M   'P 1'
#
loop_
_entity.id
_entity.type
_entity.pdbx_description
1 polymer ?
#
loop_
_entity_poly.entity_id
_entity_poly.type
_entity_poly.pdbx_seq_one_letter_code
_entity_poly.pdbx_strand_id
1 'polypeptide(L)'
;MNPTMSDTLSAIMRNADTAKIHFIIGIGRSGTTLLMQSLNGSEQCLATPENHFVMTFYDKYAHQKNIDPTQLAADIQQYYQNKKQNRTSLHTWQYHLDDFFHYLQYHSPRPLHYGHVCRAFLLSMRYLGRSNEQVTHIVDKEHDYSQYIPQLIQLFPNAKFIVSIRDYRAVINSHQQSPNERISLPAAVALLWRNNYRYLRQQNKLYPDQFLFIRYEDIIIHQHETIELICQFIGIPFQQQLLEIHINMQHWLTQHQNHPEMTPRKAKKWSDLAQPINPNRGESWQKSLTPYTIVLADCICAQEAAHFGYAPIYQPNWLQRIYIYLKNLPQLIYAFFAYLIFAKYYYHLPLWCRIKLVKYLKVKK
;
A
#
# COMPACT_ATOMS: atom_id res chain seq x y z
N MET A 1 -11.06 -7.73 -40.98
CA MET A 1 -9.98 -8.18 -40.08
C MET A 1 -10.48 -7.99 -38.66
N ASN A 2 -10.70 -9.07 -37.89
CA ASN A 2 -10.98 -8.94 -36.47
C ASN A 2 -9.77 -8.25 -35.82
N PRO A 3 -9.96 -7.17 -35.08
CA PRO A 3 -8.85 -6.59 -34.31
C PRO A 3 -8.30 -7.68 -33.38
N THR A 4 -7.02 -7.98 -33.50
CA THR A 4 -6.35 -8.91 -32.59
C THR A 4 -6.58 -8.39 -31.15
N MET A 5 -7.21 -9.22 -30.32
CA MET A 5 -7.48 -8.93 -28.91
C MET A 5 -6.16 -8.56 -28.21
N SER A 6 -6.15 -7.48 -27.42
CA SER A 6 -4.93 -7.08 -26.70
C SER A 6 -4.57 -8.13 -25.64
N ASP A 7 -3.28 -8.29 -25.35
CA ASP A 7 -2.79 -9.18 -24.28
C ASP A 7 -3.42 -8.84 -22.92
N THR A 8 -3.71 -7.57 -22.67
CA THR A 8 -4.35 -7.12 -21.42
C THR A 8 -5.79 -7.58 -21.34
N LEU A 9 -6.55 -7.41 -22.40
CA LEU A 9 -7.94 -7.88 -22.46
C LEU A 9 -8.01 -9.40 -22.33
N SER A 10 -7.11 -10.14 -23.01
CA SER A 10 -6.98 -11.59 -22.89
C SER A 10 -6.72 -12.03 -21.45
N ALA A 11 -5.78 -11.38 -20.77
CA ALA A 11 -5.45 -11.68 -19.37
C ALA A 11 -6.61 -11.40 -18.41
N ILE A 12 -7.34 -10.29 -18.60
CA ILE A 12 -8.53 -9.96 -17.81
C ILE A 12 -9.60 -11.04 -18.00
N MET A 13 -9.91 -11.40 -19.25
CA MET A 13 -10.92 -12.43 -19.57
C MET A 13 -10.60 -13.79 -18.95
N ARG A 14 -9.33 -14.16 -18.91
CA ARG A 14 -8.87 -15.43 -18.35
C ARG A 14 -8.91 -15.46 -16.83
N ASN A 15 -8.47 -14.39 -16.15
CA ASN A 15 -8.07 -14.43 -14.75
C ASN A 15 -8.99 -13.65 -13.82
N ALA A 16 -9.90 -12.78 -14.32
CA ALA A 16 -10.73 -11.93 -13.46
C ALA A 16 -11.69 -12.71 -12.54
N ASP A 17 -12.08 -13.93 -12.92
CA ASP A 17 -12.94 -14.78 -12.10
C ASP A 17 -12.16 -15.55 -11.02
N THR A 18 -10.94 -15.96 -11.33
CA THR A 18 -10.20 -16.97 -10.56
C THR A 18 -9.02 -16.45 -9.79
N ALA A 19 -8.42 -15.32 -10.19
CA ALA A 19 -7.25 -14.77 -9.52
C ALA A 19 -7.55 -14.46 -8.04
N LYS A 20 -6.69 -14.95 -7.15
CA LYS A 20 -6.76 -14.68 -5.72
C LYS A 20 -6.26 -13.27 -5.45
N ILE A 21 -6.95 -12.52 -4.60
CA ILE A 21 -6.51 -11.19 -4.17
C ILE A 21 -5.94 -11.27 -2.75
N HIS A 22 -4.79 -10.62 -2.57
CA HIS A 22 -4.10 -10.43 -1.31
C HIS A 22 -3.69 -8.95 -1.17
N PHE A 23 -3.24 -8.55 0.02
CA PHE A 23 -2.90 -7.16 0.28
C PHE A 23 -1.54 -7.03 0.98
N ILE A 24 -0.74 -6.05 0.54
CA ILE A 24 0.39 -5.54 1.32
C ILE A 24 -0.08 -4.28 2.03
N ILE A 25 -0.12 -4.33 3.35
CA ILE A 25 -0.59 -3.25 4.22
C ILE A 25 0.47 -2.89 5.28
N GLY A 26 0.20 -1.87 6.05
CA GLY A 26 1.10 -1.36 7.09
C GLY A 26 1.09 0.16 7.13
N ILE A 27 2.05 0.78 7.79
CA ILE A 27 2.21 2.23 7.73
C ILE A 27 3.13 2.61 6.55
N GLY A 28 2.94 3.79 5.98
CA GLY A 28 3.86 4.30 4.97
C GLY A 28 5.32 4.32 5.49
N ARG A 29 6.29 4.10 4.61
CA ARG A 29 7.74 4.05 4.92
C ARG A 29 8.21 2.77 5.64
N SER A 30 7.38 1.72 5.68
CA SER A 30 7.72 0.43 6.28
C SER A 30 8.24 -0.62 5.29
N GLY A 31 8.59 -0.25 4.04
CA GLY A 31 9.13 -1.20 3.07
C GLY A 31 8.10 -1.87 2.15
N THR A 32 6.83 -1.48 2.21
CA THR A 32 5.76 -2.05 1.38
C THR A 32 6.05 -2.02 -0.12
N THR A 33 6.76 -0.97 -0.61
CA THR A 33 7.15 -0.88 -2.02
C THR A 33 8.24 -1.89 -2.37
N LEU A 34 9.15 -2.20 -1.46
CA LEU A 34 10.18 -3.22 -1.65
C LEU A 34 9.55 -4.60 -1.82
N LEU A 35 8.59 -4.95 -0.95
CA LEU A 35 7.82 -6.19 -1.04
C LEU A 35 7.03 -6.30 -2.36
N MET A 36 6.36 -5.22 -2.75
CA MET A 36 5.63 -5.18 -4.02
C MET A 36 6.55 -5.46 -5.21
N GLN A 37 7.74 -4.86 -5.22
CA GLN A 37 8.71 -5.06 -6.31
C GLN A 37 9.28 -6.49 -6.30
N SER A 38 9.52 -7.06 -5.14
CA SER A 38 9.93 -8.47 -5.00
C SER A 38 8.89 -9.39 -5.63
N LEU A 39 7.63 -9.29 -5.22
CA LEU A 39 6.56 -10.17 -5.69
C LEU A 39 6.31 -10.07 -7.20
N ASN A 40 6.60 -8.93 -7.83
CA ASN A 40 6.56 -8.79 -9.28
C ASN A 40 7.67 -9.54 -10.02
N GLY A 41 8.62 -10.15 -9.34
CA GLY A 41 9.56 -11.12 -9.91
C GLY A 41 8.92 -12.45 -10.31
N SER A 42 7.70 -12.76 -9.83
CA SER A 42 6.96 -13.98 -10.21
C SER A 42 6.00 -13.73 -11.36
N GLU A 43 5.96 -14.64 -12.34
CA GLU A 43 4.97 -14.58 -13.43
C GLU A 43 3.55 -14.88 -12.97
N GLN A 44 3.39 -15.63 -11.90
CA GLN A 44 2.08 -15.97 -11.31
C GLN A 44 1.54 -14.89 -10.37
N CYS A 45 2.33 -13.86 -10.05
CA CYS A 45 1.95 -12.79 -9.15
C CYS A 45 1.99 -11.43 -9.83
N LEU A 46 0.93 -10.66 -9.69
CA LEU A 46 0.87 -9.25 -10.04
C LEU A 46 0.73 -8.42 -8.77
N ALA A 47 1.79 -7.74 -8.36
CA ALA A 47 1.74 -6.83 -7.23
C ALA A 47 1.54 -5.38 -7.72
N THR A 48 0.41 -4.76 -7.35
CA THR A 48 0.01 -3.43 -7.84
C THR A 48 0.41 -2.32 -6.86
N PRO A 49 0.79 -1.13 -7.35
CA PRO A 49 1.08 0.05 -6.52
C PRO A 49 -0.20 0.66 -5.96
N GLU A 50 -0.06 1.68 -5.09
CA GLU A 50 -1.19 2.43 -4.55
C GLU A 50 -2.06 3.00 -5.67
N ASN A 51 -3.23 2.44 -5.86
CA ASN A 51 -4.24 2.84 -6.83
C ASN A 51 -5.54 3.32 -6.17
N HIS A 52 -5.79 2.93 -4.92
CA HIS A 52 -6.96 3.22 -4.09
C HIS A 52 -8.29 2.70 -4.66
N PHE A 53 -8.27 1.85 -5.68
CA PHE A 53 -9.49 1.47 -6.40
C PHE A 53 -10.49 0.74 -5.52
N VAL A 54 -10.06 -0.32 -4.85
CA VAL A 54 -10.94 -1.23 -4.10
C VAL A 54 -11.80 -0.49 -3.07
N MET A 55 -11.21 0.38 -2.25
CA MET A 55 -11.97 1.11 -1.24
C MET A 55 -12.62 2.39 -1.77
N THR A 56 -12.16 2.94 -2.90
CA THR A 56 -12.75 4.16 -3.46
C THR A 56 -14.21 3.99 -3.86
N PHE A 57 -14.54 2.87 -4.42
CA PHE A 57 -15.87 2.59 -4.95
C PHE A 57 -16.64 1.58 -4.09
N TYR A 58 -16.05 1.10 -2.97
CA TYR A 58 -16.63 0.09 -2.11
C TYR A 58 -18.04 0.44 -1.64
N ASP A 59 -18.22 1.61 -0.99
CA ASP A 59 -19.53 2.00 -0.41
C ASP A 59 -20.63 2.12 -1.47
N LYS A 60 -20.27 2.45 -2.70
CA LYS A 60 -21.24 2.60 -3.79
C LYS A 60 -21.61 1.26 -4.44
N TYR A 61 -20.64 0.35 -4.60
CA TYR A 61 -20.81 -0.81 -5.46
C TYR A 61 -20.71 -2.17 -4.75
N ALA A 62 -20.07 -2.28 -3.59
CA ALA A 62 -19.81 -3.58 -2.97
C ALA A 62 -21.08 -4.35 -2.58
N HIS A 63 -22.18 -3.63 -2.34
CA HIS A 63 -23.46 -4.21 -1.91
C HIS A 63 -24.49 -4.35 -3.05
N GLN A 64 -24.14 -3.95 -4.27
CA GLN A 64 -25.03 -4.11 -5.42
C GLN A 64 -25.02 -5.57 -5.91
N LYS A 65 -26.19 -6.12 -6.13
CA LYS A 65 -26.35 -7.49 -6.68
C LYS A 65 -25.94 -7.59 -8.14
N ASN A 66 -26.10 -6.51 -8.90
CA ASN A 66 -25.69 -6.40 -10.28
C ASN A 66 -25.30 -4.96 -10.58
N ILE A 67 -24.07 -4.74 -10.96
CA ILE A 67 -23.51 -3.41 -11.24
C ILE A 67 -23.77 -3.06 -12.71
N ASP A 68 -24.27 -1.85 -12.95
CA ASP A 68 -24.32 -1.28 -14.31
C ASP A 68 -22.88 -0.87 -14.75
N PRO A 69 -22.31 -1.53 -15.76
CA PRO A 69 -20.95 -1.24 -16.22
C PRO A 69 -20.80 0.16 -16.81
N THR A 70 -21.85 0.72 -17.41
CA THR A 70 -21.83 2.06 -18.01
C THR A 70 -21.71 3.13 -16.92
N GLN A 71 -22.54 3.03 -15.88
CA GLN A 71 -22.48 3.94 -14.74
C GLN A 71 -21.15 3.81 -13.98
N LEU A 72 -20.67 2.58 -13.77
CA LEU A 72 -19.39 2.32 -13.12
C LEU A 72 -18.23 2.94 -13.92
N ALA A 73 -18.21 2.75 -15.25
CA ALA A 73 -17.18 3.33 -16.12
C ALA A 73 -17.14 4.86 -16.02
N ALA A 74 -18.32 5.51 -16.04
CA ALA A 74 -18.45 6.96 -15.90
C ALA A 74 -17.88 7.45 -14.54
N ASP A 75 -18.21 6.78 -13.43
CA ASP A 75 -17.70 7.12 -12.09
C ASP A 75 -16.18 6.95 -12.00
N ILE A 76 -15.64 5.88 -12.58
CA ILE A 76 -14.18 5.62 -12.59
C ILE A 76 -13.47 6.70 -13.40
N GLN A 77 -13.96 7.01 -14.60
CA GLN A 77 -13.40 8.06 -15.46
C GLN A 77 -13.42 9.42 -14.74
N GLN A 78 -14.56 9.80 -14.16
CA GLN A 78 -14.69 11.04 -13.39
C GLN A 78 -13.70 11.10 -12.22
N TYR A 79 -13.53 10.01 -11.48
CA TYR A 79 -12.61 9.96 -10.34
C TYR A 79 -11.16 10.16 -10.78
N TYR A 80 -10.70 9.42 -11.79
CA TYR A 80 -9.31 9.48 -12.23
C TYR A 80 -9.01 10.73 -13.06
N GLN A 81 -9.96 11.28 -13.83
CA GLN A 81 -9.80 12.59 -14.49
C GLN A 81 -9.60 13.70 -13.45
N ASN A 82 -10.38 13.71 -12.38
CA ASN A 82 -10.20 14.65 -11.28
C ASN A 82 -8.89 14.42 -10.51
N LYS A 83 -8.34 13.20 -10.55
CA LYS A 83 -7.05 12.84 -9.94
C LYS A 83 -5.82 13.10 -10.82
N LYS A 84 -5.94 13.48 -12.09
CA LYS A 84 -4.77 13.90 -12.91
C LYS A 84 -3.89 14.93 -12.20
N GLN A 85 -4.46 15.69 -11.26
CA GLN A 85 -3.73 16.60 -10.38
C GLN A 85 -3.20 15.91 -9.08
N ASN A 86 -3.48 14.63 -8.84
CA ASN A 86 -3.27 13.95 -7.56
C ASN A 86 -2.64 12.56 -7.74
N ARG A 87 -1.37 12.44 -7.36
CA ARG A 87 -0.56 11.28 -6.88
C ARG A 87 -0.77 9.87 -7.47
N THR A 88 -1.85 9.53 -8.15
CA THR A 88 -2.05 8.19 -8.71
C THR A 88 -1.65 8.21 -10.17
N SER A 89 -0.45 7.74 -10.43
CA SER A 89 0.10 7.67 -11.79
C SER A 89 -0.32 6.36 -12.45
N LEU A 90 -1.60 6.20 -12.79
CA LEU A 90 -2.03 4.99 -13.50
C LEU A 90 -1.24 4.81 -14.80
N HIS A 91 -0.94 5.90 -15.51
CA HIS A 91 -0.13 5.84 -16.73
C HIS A 91 1.31 5.40 -16.45
N THR A 92 1.95 5.93 -15.39
CA THR A 92 3.32 5.52 -15.02
C THR A 92 3.39 4.02 -14.68
N TRP A 93 2.27 3.42 -14.21
CA TRP A 93 2.19 2.00 -13.87
C TRP A 93 1.48 1.18 -14.95
N GLN A 94 1.32 1.74 -16.15
CA GLN A 94 0.80 1.03 -17.32
C GLN A 94 -0.56 0.33 -17.09
N TYR A 95 -1.53 1.05 -16.49
CA TYR A 95 -2.91 0.60 -16.46
C TYR A 95 -3.58 0.83 -17.82
N HIS A 96 -4.05 -0.24 -18.45
CA HIS A 96 -4.77 -0.23 -19.74
C HIS A 96 -6.27 -0.09 -19.51
N LEU A 97 -6.71 1.14 -19.21
CA LEU A 97 -8.12 1.39 -18.85
C LEU A 97 -9.10 1.15 -19.99
N ASP A 98 -8.70 1.34 -21.25
CA ASP A 98 -9.55 1.10 -22.41
C ASP A 98 -9.90 -0.40 -22.52
N ASP A 99 -8.93 -1.29 -22.32
CA ASP A 99 -9.16 -2.73 -22.26
C ASP A 99 -10.05 -3.13 -21.08
N PHE A 100 -9.86 -2.51 -19.93
CA PHE A 100 -10.69 -2.74 -18.76
C PHE A 100 -12.13 -2.29 -18.99
N PHE A 101 -12.38 -1.12 -19.59
CA PHE A 101 -13.73 -0.65 -19.89
C PHE A 101 -14.39 -1.49 -20.98
N HIS A 102 -13.63 -1.89 -22.00
CA HIS A 102 -14.11 -2.82 -23.02
C HIS A 102 -14.55 -4.15 -22.41
N TYR A 103 -13.71 -4.72 -21.52
CA TYR A 103 -14.05 -5.93 -20.78
C TYR A 103 -15.34 -5.78 -19.98
N LEU A 104 -15.49 -4.71 -19.20
CA LEU A 104 -16.69 -4.48 -18.40
C LEU A 104 -17.97 -4.44 -19.25
N GLN A 105 -17.89 -3.81 -20.41
CA GLN A 105 -19.04 -3.60 -21.26
C GLN A 105 -19.45 -4.87 -22.01
N TYR A 106 -18.50 -5.62 -22.57
CA TYR A 106 -18.76 -6.68 -23.53
C TYR A 106 -18.44 -8.10 -23.05
N HIS A 107 -17.61 -8.27 -22.03
CA HIS A 107 -17.08 -9.57 -21.63
C HIS A 107 -17.31 -9.92 -20.16
N SER A 108 -17.68 -8.97 -19.31
CA SER A 108 -17.89 -9.25 -17.89
C SER A 108 -19.12 -10.12 -17.65
N PRO A 109 -19.11 -11.01 -16.65
CA PRO A 109 -20.25 -11.86 -16.31
C PRO A 109 -21.47 -11.04 -15.88
N ARG A 110 -22.65 -11.65 -15.98
CA ARG A 110 -23.88 -11.09 -15.44
C ARG A 110 -24.52 -12.12 -14.50
N PRO A 111 -24.86 -11.75 -13.26
CA PRO A 111 -24.74 -10.40 -12.66
C PRO A 111 -23.29 -10.00 -12.37
N LEU A 112 -22.96 -8.72 -12.56
CA LEU A 112 -21.62 -8.18 -12.30
C LEU A 112 -21.47 -7.81 -10.83
N HIS A 113 -20.49 -8.41 -10.15
CA HIS A 113 -20.18 -8.17 -8.76
C HIS A 113 -18.91 -7.34 -8.57
N TYR A 114 -18.83 -6.55 -7.49
CA TYR A 114 -17.73 -5.62 -7.27
C TYR A 114 -16.37 -6.29 -7.09
N GLY A 115 -16.32 -7.46 -6.46
CA GLY A 115 -15.07 -8.20 -6.33
C GLY A 115 -14.47 -8.63 -7.67
N HIS A 116 -15.34 -8.95 -8.65
CA HIS A 116 -14.92 -9.23 -10.02
C HIS A 116 -14.37 -7.98 -10.72
N VAL A 117 -15.07 -6.84 -10.57
CA VAL A 117 -14.61 -5.54 -11.09
C VAL A 117 -13.22 -5.18 -10.56
N CYS A 118 -12.99 -5.39 -9.26
CA CYS A 118 -11.68 -5.12 -8.64
C CYS A 118 -10.57 -5.97 -9.27
N ARG A 119 -10.79 -7.27 -9.48
CA ARG A 119 -9.79 -8.14 -10.15
C ARG A 119 -9.51 -7.67 -11.56
N ALA A 120 -10.55 -7.40 -12.35
CA ALA A 120 -10.42 -6.91 -13.72
C ALA A 120 -9.63 -5.60 -13.79
N PHE A 121 -9.91 -4.65 -12.87
CA PHE A 121 -9.16 -3.40 -12.80
C PHE A 121 -7.69 -3.63 -12.48
N LEU A 122 -7.38 -4.44 -11.46
CA LEU A 122 -6.00 -4.69 -11.06
C LEU A 122 -5.23 -5.44 -12.16
N LEU A 123 -5.87 -6.39 -12.86
CA LEU A 123 -5.29 -7.10 -14.01
C LEU A 123 -5.06 -6.20 -15.23
N SER A 124 -5.66 -5.01 -15.29
CA SER A 124 -5.39 -4.06 -16.37
C SER A 124 -4.02 -3.38 -16.27
N MET A 125 -3.30 -3.54 -15.13
CA MET A 125 -1.92 -3.09 -15.00
C MET A 125 -0.96 -4.10 -15.63
N ARG A 126 0.02 -3.61 -16.42
CA ARG A 126 1.12 -4.43 -16.97
C ARG A 126 2.45 -4.03 -16.33
N TYR A 127 2.97 -4.86 -15.47
CA TYR A 127 4.27 -4.61 -14.85
C TYR A 127 5.39 -4.80 -15.88
N LEU A 128 6.14 -3.75 -16.21
CA LEU A 128 7.20 -3.73 -17.22
C LEU A 128 6.74 -4.24 -18.60
N GLY A 129 5.47 -4.04 -18.96
CA GLY A 129 4.90 -4.52 -20.23
C GLY A 129 4.64 -6.03 -20.28
N ARG A 130 4.88 -6.77 -19.17
CA ARG A 130 4.67 -8.22 -19.10
C ARG A 130 3.19 -8.57 -19.29
N SER A 131 2.92 -9.67 -20.00
CA SER A 131 1.57 -10.26 -20.06
C SER A 131 1.14 -10.77 -18.69
N ASN A 132 -0.14 -10.59 -18.35
CA ASN A 132 -0.75 -11.09 -17.12
C ASN A 132 -1.49 -12.42 -17.29
N GLU A 133 -1.28 -13.12 -18.41
CA GLU A 133 -2.02 -14.38 -18.69
C GLU A 133 -1.75 -15.50 -17.68
N GLN A 134 -0.55 -15.54 -17.11
CA GLN A 134 -0.15 -16.52 -16.08
C GLN A 134 -0.49 -16.08 -14.65
N VAL A 135 -1.02 -14.87 -14.45
CA VAL A 135 -1.30 -14.33 -13.12
C VAL A 135 -2.46 -15.07 -12.46
N THR A 136 -2.15 -15.75 -11.37
CA THR A 136 -3.11 -16.45 -10.50
C THR A 136 -3.32 -15.74 -9.17
N HIS A 137 -2.41 -14.83 -8.81
CA HIS A 137 -2.41 -14.09 -7.55
C HIS A 137 -2.19 -12.60 -7.82
N ILE A 138 -3.06 -11.76 -7.27
CA ILE A 138 -2.95 -10.31 -7.28
C ILE A 138 -2.63 -9.86 -5.86
N VAL A 139 -1.63 -8.99 -5.70
CA VAL A 139 -1.27 -8.42 -4.39
C VAL A 139 -1.39 -6.91 -4.46
N ASP A 140 -2.50 -6.36 -3.97
CA ASP A 140 -2.74 -4.92 -3.99
C ASP A 140 -2.02 -4.23 -2.82
N LYS A 141 -1.04 -3.36 -3.12
CA LYS A 141 -0.25 -2.68 -2.12
C LYS A 141 -0.86 -1.34 -1.77
N GLU A 142 -1.54 -1.30 -0.62
CA GLU A 142 -2.27 -0.12 -0.15
C GLU A 142 -2.12 0.08 1.36
N HIS A 143 -1.24 0.97 1.80
CA HIS A 143 -1.05 1.24 3.22
C HIS A 143 -2.30 1.85 3.89
N ASP A 144 -3.12 2.60 3.14
CA ASP A 144 -4.34 3.22 3.64
C ASP A 144 -5.45 2.19 3.93
N TYR A 145 -5.33 0.95 3.43
CA TYR A 145 -6.33 -0.10 3.65
C TYR A 145 -6.21 -0.79 5.02
N SER A 146 -5.19 -0.51 5.78
CA SER A 146 -4.98 -1.12 7.11
C SER A 146 -6.18 -0.99 8.05
N GLN A 147 -7.05 0.01 7.88
CA GLN A 147 -8.22 0.24 8.72
C GLN A 147 -9.52 -0.36 8.16
N TYR A 148 -9.48 -1.03 6.99
CA TYR A 148 -10.64 -1.54 6.26
C TYR A 148 -10.62 -3.06 6.12
N ILE A 149 -9.97 -3.76 7.05
CA ILE A 149 -9.83 -5.22 7.04
C ILE A 149 -11.18 -5.96 6.95
N PRO A 150 -12.22 -5.62 7.75
CA PRO A 150 -13.52 -6.30 7.65
C PRO A 150 -14.14 -6.17 6.26
N GLN A 151 -14.06 -4.99 5.64
CA GLN A 151 -14.60 -4.75 4.29
C GLN A 151 -13.84 -5.54 3.24
N LEU A 152 -12.51 -5.61 3.36
CA LEU A 152 -11.67 -6.38 2.43
C LEU A 152 -11.93 -7.89 2.57
N ILE A 153 -12.12 -8.41 3.77
CA ILE A 153 -12.48 -9.83 4.02
C ILE A 153 -13.88 -10.12 3.50
N GLN A 154 -14.84 -9.20 3.70
CA GLN A 154 -16.19 -9.36 3.17
C GLN A 154 -16.18 -9.46 1.63
N LEU A 155 -15.34 -8.66 0.96
CA LEU A 155 -15.22 -8.65 -0.49
C LEU A 155 -14.39 -9.82 -1.02
N PHE A 156 -13.36 -10.22 -0.28
CA PHE A 156 -12.40 -11.28 -0.61
C PHE A 156 -12.16 -12.19 0.60
N PRO A 157 -13.05 -13.16 0.89
CA PRO A 157 -12.98 -13.98 2.10
C PRO A 157 -11.66 -14.76 2.28
N ASN A 158 -10.99 -15.08 1.17
CA ASN A 158 -9.72 -15.82 1.17
C ASN A 158 -8.48 -14.91 1.05
N ALA A 159 -8.65 -13.59 1.21
CA ALA A 159 -7.53 -12.65 1.12
C ALA A 159 -6.52 -12.91 2.23
N LYS A 160 -5.23 -12.79 1.89
CA LYS A 160 -4.11 -12.77 2.83
C LYS A 160 -3.57 -11.35 2.96
N PHE A 161 -3.15 -10.97 4.16
CA PHE A 161 -2.62 -9.66 4.48
C PHE A 161 -1.16 -9.77 4.89
N ILE A 162 -0.26 -9.32 4.02
CA ILE A 162 1.16 -9.19 4.32
C ILE A 162 1.35 -7.84 5.01
N VAL A 163 1.56 -7.88 6.33
CA VAL A 163 1.70 -6.67 7.15
C VAL A 163 3.17 -6.31 7.26
N SER A 164 3.58 -5.28 6.54
CA SER A 164 4.94 -4.76 6.63
C SER A 164 5.09 -3.86 7.85
N ILE A 165 6.03 -4.21 8.74
CA ILE A 165 6.35 -3.46 9.96
C ILE A 165 7.79 -2.98 9.87
N ARG A 166 8.06 -1.82 10.44
CA ARG A 166 9.42 -1.28 10.58
C ARG A 166 9.56 -0.60 11.94
N ASP A 167 10.77 -0.56 12.45
CA ASP A 167 11.08 0.20 13.68
C ASP A 167 10.44 1.59 13.62
N TYR A 168 9.63 1.92 14.63
CA TYR A 168 8.92 3.20 14.70
C TYR A 168 9.85 4.41 14.63
N ARG A 169 11.08 4.31 15.16
CA ARG A 169 12.11 5.35 15.09
C ARG A 169 12.58 5.55 13.64
N ALA A 170 12.79 4.47 12.92
CA ALA A 170 13.15 4.52 11.50
C ALA A 170 12.00 5.08 10.63
N VAL A 171 10.75 4.78 10.98
CA VAL A 171 9.57 5.35 10.31
C VAL A 171 9.50 6.85 10.56
N ILE A 172 9.62 7.31 11.82
CA ILE A 172 9.65 8.74 12.19
C ILE A 172 10.76 9.47 11.42
N ASN A 173 11.98 8.92 11.44
CA ASN A 173 13.11 9.47 10.71
C ASN A 173 12.82 9.65 9.21
N SER A 174 12.26 8.61 8.59
CA SER A 174 11.91 8.64 7.17
C SER A 174 10.81 9.65 6.84
N HIS A 175 9.85 9.88 7.74
CA HIS A 175 8.83 10.92 7.60
C HIS A 175 9.41 12.32 7.71
N GLN A 176 10.30 12.56 8.69
CA GLN A 176 10.96 13.87 8.86
C GLN A 176 11.85 14.24 7.67
N GLN A 177 12.53 13.26 7.08
CA GLN A 177 13.37 13.47 5.88
C GLN A 177 12.55 13.62 4.59
N SER A 178 11.24 13.48 4.64
CA SER A 178 10.36 13.55 3.47
C SER A 178 9.47 14.79 3.53
N PRO A 179 9.87 15.95 2.98
CA PRO A 179 9.21 17.24 3.19
C PRO A 179 7.77 17.31 2.67
N ASN A 180 7.34 16.32 1.91
CA ASN A 180 5.99 16.26 1.35
C ASN A 180 5.10 15.17 2.01
N GLU A 181 5.55 14.57 3.11
CA GLU A 181 4.66 13.70 3.88
C GLU A 181 3.58 14.57 4.57
N ARG A 182 2.32 14.06 4.57
CA ARG A 182 1.20 14.78 5.19
C ARG A 182 1.40 14.94 6.69
N ILE A 183 2.06 13.96 7.30
CA ILE A 183 2.31 13.91 8.73
C ILE A 183 3.80 13.64 8.92
N SER A 184 4.54 14.64 9.42
CA SER A 184 5.97 14.57 9.69
C SER A 184 6.33 14.84 11.16
N LEU A 185 5.33 15.22 11.96
CA LEU A 185 5.53 15.51 13.40
C LEU A 185 5.79 14.20 14.17
N PRO A 186 6.87 14.09 14.94
CA PRO A 186 7.30 12.83 15.56
C PRO A 186 6.23 12.17 16.42
N ALA A 187 5.56 12.93 17.30
CA ALA A 187 4.52 12.38 18.18
C ALA A 187 3.32 11.88 17.38
N ALA A 188 2.97 12.57 16.28
CA ALA A 188 1.86 12.17 15.42
C ALA A 188 2.19 10.88 14.67
N VAL A 189 3.40 10.77 14.10
CA VAL A 189 3.84 9.54 13.41
C VAL A 189 3.91 8.37 14.38
N ALA A 190 4.45 8.57 15.59
CA ALA A 190 4.51 7.56 16.64
C ALA A 190 3.11 7.05 17.02
N LEU A 191 2.15 7.97 17.25
CA LEU A 191 0.78 7.61 17.60
C LEU A 191 0.08 6.84 16.48
N LEU A 192 0.26 7.25 15.23
CA LEU A 192 -0.29 6.54 14.07
C LEU A 192 0.31 5.15 13.94
N TRP A 193 1.63 5.00 14.11
CA TRP A 193 2.32 3.72 14.11
C TRP A 193 1.72 2.78 15.15
N ARG A 194 1.67 3.23 16.41
CA ARG A 194 1.13 2.44 17.52
C ARG A 194 -0.32 2.01 17.29
N ASN A 195 -1.18 2.94 16.87
CA ASN A 195 -2.61 2.66 16.71
C ASN A 195 -2.86 1.73 15.51
N ASN A 196 -2.12 1.91 14.41
CA ASN A 196 -2.24 1.06 13.23
C ASN A 196 -1.87 -0.40 13.55
N TYR A 197 -0.71 -0.64 14.17
CA TYR A 197 -0.29 -2.02 14.45
C TYR A 197 -1.07 -2.67 15.59
N ARG A 198 -1.50 -1.89 16.57
CA ARG A 198 -2.46 -2.37 17.59
C ARG A 198 -3.76 -2.86 16.94
N TYR A 199 -4.31 -2.11 16.02
CA TYR A 199 -5.52 -2.50 15.29
C TYR A 199 -5.28 -3.75 14.45
N LEU A 200 -4.21 -3.79 13.65
CA LEU A 200 -3.88 -4.96 12.82
C LEU A 200 -3.65 -6.22 13.66
N ARG A 201 -3.00 -6.10 14.83
CA ARG A 201 -2.84 -7.22 15.76
C ARG A 201 -4.18 -7.69 16.35
N GLN A 202 -5.13 -6.77 16.57
CA GLN A 202 -6.49 -7.14 16.98
C GLN A 202 -7.22 -7.88 15.84
N GLN A 203 -7.08 -7.43 14.59
CA GLN A 203 -7.66 -8.14 13.45
C GLN A 203 -7.04 -9.53 13.27
N ASN A 204 -5.74 -9.68 13.47
CA ASN A 204 -5.08 -10.99 13.42
C ASN A 204 -5.64 -11.99 14.46
N LYS A 205 -6.09 -11.53 15.62
CA LYS A 205 -6.77 -12.41 16.60
C LYS A 205 -8.11 -12.94 16.10
N LEU A 206 -8.80 -12.17 15.26
CA LEU A 206 -10.09 -12.57 14.68
C LEU A 206 -9.91 -13.45 13.43
N TYR A 207 -8.81 -13.25 12.69
CA TYR A 207 -8.52 -13.90 11.42
C TYR A 207 -7.07 -14.40 11.38
N PRO A 208 -6.66 -15.35 12.26
CA PRO A 208 -5.26 -15.70 12.48
C PRO A 208 -4.55 -16.23 11.22
N ASP A 209 -5.27 -16.95 10.35
CA ASP A 209 -4.70 -17.56 9.15
C ASP A 209 -4.56 -16.58 7.97
N GLN A 210 -5.06 -15.34 8.13
CA GLN A 210 -5.07 -14.35 7.04
C GLN A 210 -3.98 -13.31 7.20
N PHE A 211 -3.19 -13.29 8.27
CA PHE A 211 -2.18 -12.26 8.53
C PHE A 211 -0.77 -12.85 8.65
N LEU A 212 0.16 -12.23 7.94
CA LEU A 212 1.60 -12.48 8.09
C LEU A 212 2.29 -11.15 8.39
N PHE A 213 2.90 -11.02 9.57
CA PHE A 213 3.65 -9.84 9.97
C PHE A 213 5.12 -10.01 9.60
N ILE A 214 5.64 -9.10 8.77
CA ILE A 214 7.02 -9.10 8.26
C ILE A 214 7.72 -7.82 8.70
N ARG A 215 8.85 -7.95 9.36
CA ARG A 215 9.70 -6.82 9.70
C ARG A 215 10.50 -6.37 8.48
N TYR A 216 10.57 -5.07 8.26
CA TYR A 216 11.42 -4.50 7.21
C TYR A 216 12.88 -4.92 7.35
N GLU A 217 13.36 -5.01 8.59
CA GLU A 217 14.71 -5.42 8.92
C GLU A 217 14.99 -6.85 8.47
N ASP A 218 14.01 -7.76 8.57
CA ASP A 218 14.15 -9.14 8.10
C ASP A 218 14.20 -9.21 6.56
N ILE A 219 13.45 -8.33 5.86
CA ILE A 219 13.51 -8.25 4.39
C ILE A 219 14.90 -7.84 3.90
N ILE A 220 15.61 -6.96 4.63
CA ILE A 220 16.92 -6.46 4.20
C ILE A 220 18.10 -7.31 4.70
N ILE A 221 17.94 -8.12 5.75
CA ILE A 221 19.00 -8.95 6.35
C ILE A 221 18.82 -10.42 5.94
N HIS A 222 17.58 -10.93 5.95
CA HIS A 222 17.20 -12.31 5.68
C HIS A 222 16.24 -12.37 4.48
N GLN A 223 16.67 -11.77 3.35
CA GLN A 223 15.78 -11.55 2.19
C GLN A 223 15.21 -12.87 1.66
N HIS A 224 16.05 -13.88 1.48
CA HIS A 224 15.66 -15.19 0.91
C HIS A 224 14.56 -15.84 1.75
N GLU A 225 14.82 -16.05 3.03
CA GLU A 225 13.93 -16.73 3.96
C GLU A 225 12.61 -15.97 4.13
N THR A 226 12.70 -14.63 4.15
CA THR A 226 11.53 -13.75 4.29
C THR A 226 10.64 -13.83 3.05
N ILE A 227 11.21 -13.78 1.85
CA ILE A 227 10.42 -13.86 0.62
C ILE A 227 9.84 -15.26 0.42
N GLU A 228 10.60 -16.31 0.74
CA GLU A 228 10.11 -17.69 0.71
C GLU A 228 8.90 -17.88 1.64
N LEU A 229 8.97 -17.37 2.88
CA LEU A 229 7.86 -17.37 3.83
C LEU A 229 6.61 -16.66 3.28
N ILE A 230 6.79 -15.52 2.62
CA ILE A 230 5.68 -14.80 1.97
C ILE A 230 5.08 -15.65 0.84
N CYS A 231 5.91 -16.27 0.02
CA CYS A 231 5.45 -17.13 -1.08
C CYS A 231 4.61 -18.30 -0.54
N GLN A 232 5.10 -18.99 0.49
CA GLN A 232 4.37 -20.07 1.17
C GLN A 232 3.03 -19.57 1.72
N PHE A 233 3.02 -18.39 2.35
CA PHE A 233 1.82 -17.81 2.95
C PHE A 233 0.74 -17.49 1.93
N ILE A 234 1.07 -16.91 0.78
CA ILE A 234 0.08 -16.57 -0.26
C ILE A 234 -0.17 -17.71 -1.25
N GLY A 235 0.68 -18.75 -1.27
CA GLY A 235 0.52 -19.95 -2.10
C GLY A 235 1.06 -19.80 -3.52
N ILE A 236 2.18 -19.08 -3.70
CA ILE A 236 2.93 -19.01 -4.96
C ILE A 236 4.28 -19.75 -4.83
N PRO A 237 4.83 -20.30 -5.91
CA PRO A 237 6.18 -20.88 -5.86
C PRO A 237 7.23 -19.78 -5.64
N PHE A 238 8.23 -20.09 -4.79
CA PHE A 238 9.43 -19.26 -4.71
C PHE A 238 10.24 -19.37 -6.00
N GLN A 239 10.74 -18.23 -6.48
CA GLN A 239 11.61 -18.13 -7.65
C GLN A 239 12.74 -17.15 -7.35
N GLN A 240 13.94 -17.42 -7.87
CA GLN A 240 15.13 -16.58 -7.62
C GLN A 240 14.93 -15.11 -8.05
N GLN A 241 14.16 -14.88 -9.11
CA GLN A 241 13.84 -13.56 -9.63
C GLN A 241 13.12 -12.65 -8.60
N LEU A 242 12.47 -13.23 -7.60
CA LEU A 242 11.86 -12.49 -6.49
C LEU A 242 12.88 -11.74 -5.63
N LEU A 243 14.16 -12.14 -5.66
CA LEU A 243 15.26 -11.50 -4.94
C LEU A 243 15.93 -10.39 -5.76
N GLU A 244 15.68 -10.33 -7.07
CA GLU A 244 16.35 -9.43 -8.03
C GLU A 244 15.67 -8.05 -8.14
N ILE A 245 15.19 -7.51 -7.03
CA ILE A 245 14.40 -6.26 -6.98
C ILE A 245 15.13 -5.11 -7.66
N HIS A 246 16.42 -4.96 -7.43
CA HIS A 246 17.22 -3.86 -7.98
C HIS A 246 17.33 -3.92 -9.52
N ILE A 247 17.39 -5.12 -10.11
CA ILE A 247 17.44 -5.32 -11.57
C ILE A 247 16.11 -4.88 -12.18
N ASN A 248 14.99 -5.35 -11.63
CA ASN A 248 13.66 -4.96 -12.09
C ASN A 248 13.44 -3.45 -11.99
N MET A 249 13.93 -2.85 -10.90
CA MET A 249 13.82 -1.40 -10.69
C MET A 249 14.70 -0.58 -11.62
N GLN A 250 15.90 -1.03 -11.95
CA GLN A 250 16.75 -0.39 -12.98
C GLN A 250 16.06 -0.41 -14.34
N HIS A 251 15.49 -1.56 -14.73
CA HIS A 251 14.74 -1.68 -15.97
C HIS A 251 13.52 -0.73 -15.98
N TRP A 252 12.74 -0.72 -14.90
CA TRP A 252 11.59 0.19 -14.77
C TRP A 252 12.01 1.67 -14.89
N LEU A 253 13.09 2.07 -14.22
CA LEU A 253 13.62 3.45 -14.30
C LEU A 253 14.04 3.83 -15.72
N THR A 254 14.73 2.95 -16.41
CA THR A 254 15.17 3.19 -17.79
C THR A 254 13.97 3.45 -18.71
N GLN A 255 12.89 2.70 -18.55
CA GLN A 255 11.67 2.89 -19.33
C GLN A 255 10.92 4.19 -18.99
N HIS A 256 11.01 4.67 -17.74
CA HIS A 256 10.15 5.73 -17.22
C HIS A 256 10.90 7.02 -16.85
N GLN A 257 12.22 7.10 -17.04
CA GLN A 257 13.02 8.28 -16.66
C GLN A 257 12.54 9.58 -17.30
N ASN A 258 12.05 9.51 -18.54
CA ASN A 258 11.56 10.66 -19.31
C ASN A 258 10.02 10.82 -19.23
N HIS A 259 9.33 10.04 -18.36
CA HIS A 259 7.87 10.13 -18.26
C HIS A 259 7.46 11.47 -17.63
N PRO A 260 6.46 12.20 -18.19
CA PRO A 260 6.05 13.52 -17.70
C PRO A 260 5.67 13.57 -16.21
N GLU A 261 5.26 12.45 -15.63
CA GLU A 261 4.93 12.33 -14.20
C GLU A 261 6.15 12.01 -13.32
N MET A 262 7.33 11.80 -13.90
CA MET A 262 8.57 11.52 -13.17
C MET A 262 9.13 12.80 -12.58
N THR A 263 8.70 13.15 -11.39
CA THR A 263 9.29 14.27 -10.64
C THR A 263 10.67 13.90 -10.08
N PRO A 264 11.57 14.88 -9.83
CA PRO A 264 12.89 14.60 -9.25
C PRO A 264 12.83 13.77 -7.96
N ARG A 265 11.82 14.00 -7.14
CA ARG A 265 11.58 13.22 -5.92
C ARG A 265 11.19 11.77 -6.19
N LYS A 266 10.30 11.55 -7.18
CA LYS A 266 9.94 10.19 -7.60
C LYS A 266 11.18 9.48 -8.14
N ALA A 267 11.92 10.14 -9.02
CA ALA A 267 13.17 9.61 -9.59
C ALA A 267 14.15 9.20 -8.48
N LYS A 268 14.39 10.06 -7.48
CA LYS A 268 15.26 9.75 -6.35
C LYS A 268 14.76 8.54 -5.53
N LYS A 269 13.44 8.50 -5.21
CA LYS A 269 12.86 7.36 -4.48
C LYS A 269 13.06 6.05 -5.23
N TRP A 270 12.86 6.06 -6.53
CA TRP A 270 12.96 4.87 -7.38
C TRP A 270 14.43 4.49 -7.65
N SER A 271 15.33 5.47 -7.79
CA SER A 271 16.76 5.21 -7.91
C SER A 271 17.34 4.55 -6.64
N ASP A 272 16.83 4.90 -5.46
CA ASP A 272 17.22 4.23 -4.21
C ASP A 272 16.82 2.75 -4.18
N LEU A 273 15.70 2.38 -4.81
CA LEU A 273 15.25 0.99 -4.93
C LEU A 273 15.97 0.20 -6.03
N ALA A 274 16.56 0.91 -7.00
CA ALA A 274 17.36 0.33 -8.06
C ALA A 274 18.83 0.03 -7.62
N GLN A 275 19.18 0.39 -6.38
CA GLN A 275 20.44 0.00 -5.78
C GLN A 275 20.30 -1.34 -5.03
N PRO A 276 21.39 -2.09 -4.87
CA PRO A 276 21.39 -3.25 -3.97
C PRO A 276 20.88 -2.89 -2.59
N ILE A 277 20.20 -3.82 -1.95
CA ILE A 277 19.65 -3.61 -0.62
C ILE A 277 20.78 -3.32 0.37
N ASN A 278 20.68 -2.18 1.07
CA ASN A 278 21.63 -1.80 2.11
C ASN A 278 21.14 -2.30 3.48
N PRO A 279 21.81 -3.28 4.11
CA PRO A 279 21.42 -3.84 5.40
C PRO A 279 21.37 -2.79 6.54
N ASN A 280 22.24 -1.78 6.47
CA ASN A 280 22.33 -0.73 7.50
C ASN A 280 21.19 0.30 7.42
N ARG A 281 20.32 0.21 6.43
CA ARG A 281 19.22 1.18 6.24
C ARG A 281 18.18 1.12 7.37
N GLY A 282 18.07 -0.01 8.06
CA GLY A 282 17.20 -0.19 9.23
C GLY A 282 17.59 0.71 10.40
N GLU A 283 18.88 0.94 10.61
CA GLU A 283 19.44 1.64 11.77
C GLU A 283 19.81 3.11 11.52
N SER A 284 19.58 3.65 10.32
CA SER A 284 19.96 5.02 9.95
C SER A 284 19.40 6.11 10.88
N TRP A 285 18.30 5.83 11.57
CA TRP A 285 17.67 6.72 12.55
C TRP A 285 18.56 7.02 13.76
N GLN A 286 19.46 6.11 14.16
CA GLN A 286 20.36 6.28 15.31
C GLN A 286 21.28 7.51 15.16
N LYS A 287 21.65 7.83 13.92
CA LYS A 287 22.51 8.99 13.59
C LYS A 287 21.72 10.27 13.32
N SER A 288 20.43 10.17 13.03
CA SER A 288 19.63 11.28 12.50
C SER A 288 18.61 11.84 13.50
N LEU A 289 18.06 11.00 14.38
CA LEU A 289 17.07 11.45 15.36
C LEU A 289 17.73 12.08 16.57
N THR A 290 17.10 13.15 17.08
CA THR A 290 17.52 13.74 18.35
C THR A 290 17.20 12.80 19.51
N PRO A 291 17.97 12.83 20.64
CA PRO A 291 17.66 12.04 21.83
C PRO A 291 16.24 12.24 22.34
N TYR A 292 15.74 13.48 22.30
CA TYR A 292 14.36 13.79 22.68
C TYR A 292 13.34 13.07 21.80
N THR A 293 13.55 13.02 20.50
CA THR A 293 12.65 12.32 19.56
C THR A 293 12.63 10.81 19.83
N ILE A 294 13.78 10.21 20.18
CA ILE A 294 13.86 8.79 20.53
C ILE A 294 13.06 8.51 21.81
N VAL A 295 13.28 9.32 22.87
CA VAL A 295 12.54 9.21 24.14
C VAL A 295 11.03 9.34 23.92
N LEU A 296 10.61 10.33 23.13
CA LEU A 296 9.20 10.54 22.77
C LEU A 296 8.62 9.32 22.04
N ALA A 297 9.34 8.79 21.07
CA ALA A 297 8.93 7.62 20.28
C ALA A 297 8.82 6.37 21.17
N ASP A 298 9.82 6.12 22.03
CA ASP A 298 9.81 5.01 22.98
C ASP A 298 8.65 5.15 23.98
N CYS A 299 8.38 6.36 24.48
CA CYS A 299 7.26 6.63 25.37
C CYS A 299 5.90 6.24 24.77
N ILE A 300 5.71 6.51 23.47
CA ILE A 300 4.45 6.27 22.78
C ILE A 300 4.33 4.82 22.26
N CYS A 301 5.41 4.27 21.70
CA CYS A 301 5.35 3.04 20.90
C CYS A 301 5.82 1.78 21.64
N ALA A 302 6.68 1.86 22.69
CA ALA A 302 7.40 0.73 23.23
C ALA A 302 6.53 -0.49 23.56
N GLN A 303 5.37 -0.27 24.20
CA GLN A 303 4.47 -1.36 24.58
C GLN A 303 3.96 -2.15 23.38
N GLU A 304 3.55 -1.45 22.31
CA GLU A 304 3.07 -2.13 21.09
C GLU A 304 4.23 -2.71 20.29
N ALA A 305 5.37 -2.00 20.25
CA ALA A 305 6.56 -2.38 19.52
C ALA A 305 7.20 -3.68 20.05
N ALA A 306 7.09 -3.93 21.36
CA ALA A 306 7.59 -5.16 21.98
C ALA A 306 6.98 -6.44 21.38
N HIS A 307 5.73 -6.39 20.90
CA HIS A 307 5.08 -7.53 20.21
C HIS A 307 5.77 -7.90 18.89
N PHE A 308 6.57 -6.99 18.34
CA PHE A 308 7.28 -7.17 17.07
C PHE A 308 8.80 -7.22 17.24
N GLY A 309 9.28 -7.37 18.47
CA GLY A 309 10.70 -7.50 18.79
C GLY A 309 11.48 -6.19 18.79
N TYR A 310 10.82 -5.02 18.83
CA TYR A 310 11.49 -3.73 18.95
C TYR A 310 11.56 -3.30 20.41
N ALA A 311 12.78 -3.35 20.98
CA ALA A 311 13.04 -2.90 22.32
C ALA A 311 13.19 -1.36 22.40
N PRO A 312 12.66 -0.69 23.43
CA PRO A 312 12.93 0.71 23.66
C PRO A 312 14.38 0.92 24.11
N ILE A 313 14.98 2.04 23.72
CA ILE A 313 16.27 2.50 24.26
C ILE A 313 16.05 3.18 25.61
N TYR A 314 14.93 3.88 25.74
CA TYR A 314 14.61 4.66 26.92
C TYR A 314 13.29 4.23 27.54
N GLN A 315 13.28 4.04 28.85
CA GLN A 315 12.08 3.71 29.63
C GLN A 315 11.75 4.85 30.60
N PRO A 316 10.94 5.84 30.16
CA PRO A 316 10.59 6.96 31.03
C PRO A 316 9.75 6.50 32.22
N ASN A 317 10.01 7.07 33.39
CA ASN A 317 9.14 6.91 34.54
C ASN A 317 7.78 7.61 34.32
N TRP A 318 6.82 7.42 35.23
CA TRP A 318 5.47 7.93 35.05
C TRP A 318 5.37 9.46 34.96
N LEU A 319 6.18 10.23 35.73
CA LEU A 319 6.25 11.69 35.67
C LEU A 319 6.79 12.17 34.31
N GLN A 320 7.86 11.54 33.84
CA GLN A 320 8.43 11.84 32.54
C GLN A 320 7.44 11.55 31.39
N ARG A 321 6.65 10.46 31.52
CA ARG A 321 5.60 10.16 30.55
C ARG A 321 4.54 11.25 30.52
N ILE A 322 4.03 11.69 31.67
CA ILE A 322 3.06 12.78 31.75
C ILE A 322 3.63 14.05 31.10
N TYR A 323 4.84 14.44 31.44
CA TYR A 323 5.50 15.61 30.84
C TYR A 323 5.61 15.51 29.32
N ILE A 324 6.05 14.35 28.79
CA ILE A 324 6.16 14.11 27.34
C ILE A 324 4.79 14.23 26.65
N TYR A 325 3.74 13.64 27.22
CA TYR A 325 2.39 13.72 26.66
C TYR A 325 1.84 15.14 26.67
N LEU A 326 1.99 15.88 27.78
CA LEU A 326 1.54 17.27 27.89
C LEU A 326 2.29 18.18 26.91
N LYS A 327 3.61 18.06 26.84
CA LYS A 327 4.44 18.86 25.91
C LYS A 327 4.08 18.63 24.44
N ASN A 328 3.66 17.41 24.07
CA ASN A 328 3.34 17.06 22.69
C ASN A 328 1.82 16.99 22.43
N LEU A 329 1.00 17.46 23.37
CA LEU A 329 -0.46 17.39 23.27
C LEU A 329 -1.02 17.94 21.96
N PRO A 330 -0.55 19.10 21.42
CA PRO A 330 -1.04 19.59 20.13
C PRO A 330 -0.77 18.63 18.97
N GLN A 331 0.41 17.98 18.93
CA GLN A 331 0.74 16.99 17.92
C GLN A 331 -0.13 15.72 18.03
N LEU A 332 -0.42 15.30 19.25
CA LEU A 332 -1.26 14.13 19.53
C LEU A 332 -2.72 14.38 19.15
N ILE A 333 -3.24 15.58 19.44
CA ILE A 333 -4.58 16.02 19.02
C ILE A 333 -4.64 16.05 17.47
N TYR A 334 -3.65 16.67 16.83
CA TYR A 334 -3.55 16.67 15.37
C TYR A 334 -3.54 15.25 14.79
N ALA A 335 -2.74 14.35 15.37
CA ALA A 335 -2.66 12.96 14.95
C ALA A 335 -4.00 12.22 15.10
N PHE A 336 -4.72 12.48 16.19
CA PHE A 336 -6.03 11.88 16.43
C PHE A 336 -7.04 12.28 15.35
N PHE A 337 -7.14 13.58 15.04
CA PHE A 337 -8.02 14.05 13.97
C PHE A 337 -7.57 13.59 12.59
N ALA A 338 -6.26 13.60 12.32
CA ALA A 338 -5.72 13.06 11.07
C ALA A 338 -6.04 11.57 10.91
N TYR A 339 -5.93 10.78 11.97
CA TYR A 339 -6.31 9.37 11.97
C TYR A 339 -7.81 9.18 11.68
N LEU A 340 -8.68 9.94 12.36
CA LEU A 340 -10.12 9.85 12.12
C LEU A 340 -10.48 10.20 10.67
N ILE A 341 -9.95 11.30 10.15
CA ILE A 341 -10.29 11.78 8.82
C ILE A 341 -9.68 10.91 7.71
N PHE A 342 -8.39 10.60 7.81
CA PHE A 342 -7.65 10.00 6.70
C PHE A 342 -7.51 8.49 6.78
N ALA A 343 -7.46 7.90 7.96
CA ALA A 343 -7.33 6.46 8.11
C ALA A 343 -8.68 5.77 8.28
N LYS A 344 -9.56 6.30 9.13
CA LYS A 344 -10.79 5.61 9.53
C LYS A 344 -12.00 5.95 8.65
N TYR A 345 -12.20 7.23 8.32
CA TYR A 345 -13.44 7.66 7.66
C TYR A 345 -13.25 8.14 6.22
N TYR A 346 -12.04 8.21 5.71
CA TYR A 346 -11.77 8.79 4.38
C TYR A 346 -12.59 8.12 3.27
N TYR A 347 -12.62 6.80 3.22
CA TYR A 347 -13.34 6.07 2.17
C TYR A 347 -14.86 6.03 2.38
N HIS A 348 -15.36 6.30 3.57
CA HIS A 348 -16.79 6.46 3.83
C HIS A 348 -17.33 7.86 3.49
N LEU A 349 -16.45 8.82 3.21
CA LEU A 349 -16.88 10.13 2.73
C LEU A 349 -17.36 10.03 1.27
N PRO A 350 -18.43 10.73 0.88
CA PRO A 350 -18.85 10.81 -0.51
C PRO A 350 -17.69 11.23 -1.42
N LEU A 351 -17.65 10.69 -2.64
CA LEU A 351 -16.53 10.88 -3.57
C LEU A 351 -16.20 12.38 -3.80
N TRP A 352 -17.21 13.23 -3.91
CA TRP A 352 -17.02 14.67 -4.06
C TRP A 352 -16.36 15.34 -2.83
N CYS A 353 -16.68 14.86 -1.61
CA CYS A 353 -16.02 15.31 -0.39
C CYS A 353 -14.54 14.93 -0.39
N ARG A 354 -14.21 13.70 -0.77
CA ARG A 354 -12.82 13.22 -0.85
C ARG A 354 -11.99 14.02 -1.85
N ILE A 355 -12.57 14.35 -3.01
CA ILE A 355 -11.93 15.19 -4.03
C ILE A 355 -11.68 16.60 -3.48
N LYS A 356 -12.67 17.23 -2.84
CA LYS A 356 -12.52 18.55 -2.23
C LYS A 356 -11.49 18.54 -1.09
N LEU A 357 -11.53 17.56 -0.21
CA LEU A 357 -10.60 17.45 0.93
C LEU A 357 -9.15 17.40 0.47
N VAL A 358 -8.87 16.64 -0.58
CA VAL A 358 -7.53 16.54 -1.16
C VAL A 358 -7.09 17.87 -1.82
N LYS A 359 -8.00 18.59 -2.48
CA LYS A 359 -7.71 19.94 -3.02
C LYS A 359 -7.38 20.94 -1.92
N TYR A 360 -8.19 20.97 -0.86
CA TYR A 360 -8.01 21.92 0.26
C TYR A 360 -6.66 21.75 0.98
N LEU A 361 -6.22 20.52 1.15
CA LEU A 361 -4.94 20.21 1.79
C LEU A 361 -3.71 20.52 0.93
N LYS A 362 -3.88 20.69 -0.40
CA LYS A 362 -2.79 21.08 -1.31
C LYS A 362 -2.61 22.60 -1.41
N VAL A 363 -3.66 23.39 -1.16
CA VAL A 363 -3.61 24.87 -1.27
C VAL A 363 -2.83 25.52 -0.11
N LYS A 364 -2.53 24.77 0.97
CA LYS A 364 -1.77 25.27 2.13
C LYS A 364 -0.28 24.83 2.14
N LYS A 365 0.29 24.58 0.95
CA LYS A 365 1.75 24.33 0.83
C LYS A 365 2.40 25.35 -0.08
#